data_9a4f4e8b2c58f6b82daf2a3f04b804ff
#
_entry.id   9a4f4e8b2c58f6b82daf2a3f04b804ff
#
_cell.length_a   1.000
_cell.length_b   1.000
_cell.length_c   1.000
_cell.angle_alpha   90.00
_cell.angle_beta   90.00
_cell.angle_gamma   90.00
#
_symmetry.space_group_name_H-M   'P 1'
#
loop_
_entity.id
_entity.type
_entity.pdbx_description
1 polymer ?
#
loop_
_entity_poly.entity_id
_entity_poly.type
_entity_poly.pdbx_seq_one_letter_code
_entity_poly.pdbx_strand_id
1 'polypeptide(L)'
;VLVDRGGAVTHVMVGDARSIELPDWGRMRAGRGRLRGLRCIHTHVGDEPLTRDDLTDLALLRLDAMVAVTTTAEGLPGLAHAAALRPANADGEAVEHLEPAPPAQLDLDFRAFIREREEELARQSQTREVGAAERAILVSVTAGRRPYDIEMQLDELKELARSAGVEVVDVVTQHRPRVDPKLMIGSGRLEELVIRAFQSDVDLVIFDQNLTPTQARNLAERLDLRVIDRTQLILDIFAQNAKTRDGKLQVE
;
A
#
# COMPACT_ATOMS: atom_id res chain seq x y z
N VAL A 1 -20.92 -3.78 -4.31
CA VAL A 1 -21.53 -2.68 -3.55
C VAL A 1 -20.56 -2.17 -2.49
N LEU A 2 -20.63 -0.88 -2.19
CA LEU A 2 -19.95 -0.28 -1.04
C LEU A 2 -20.98 0.06 0.02
N VAL A 3 -20.63 -0.32 1.25
CA VAL A 3 -21.51 -0.19 2.40
C VAL A 3 -20.77 0.56 3.50
N ASP A 4 -21.41 1.57 4.08
CA ASP A 4 -20.85 2.32 5.20
C ASP A 4 -20.93 1.52 6.53
N ARG A 5 -20.36 2.06 7.59
CA ARG A 5 -20.40 1.45 8.94
C ARG A 5 -21.80 1.39 9.53
N GLY A 6 -22.71 2.22 9.05
CA GLY A 6 -24.12 2.21 9.43
C GLY A 6 -24.93 1.09 8.78
N GLY A 7 -24.37 0.48 7.72
CA GLY A 7 -25.04 -0.53 6.92
C GLY A 7 -25.74 0.06 5.68
N ALA A 8 -25.63 1.37 5.42
CA ALA A 8 -26.22 1.97 4.24
C ALA A 8 -25.36 1.67 2.99
N VAL A 9 -26.00 1.26 1.90
CA VAL A 9 -25.36 1.09 0.59
C VAL A 9 -25.09 2.47 0.00
N THR A 10 -23.83 2.82 -0.18
CA THR A 10 -23.42 4.11 -0.73
C THR A 10 -23.22 4.08 -2.24
N HIS A 11 -22.74 2.96 -2.77
CA HIS A 11 -22.49 2.78 -4.22
C HIS A 11 -22.83 1.35 -4.63
N VAL A 12 -23.42 1.26 -5.82
CA VAL A 12 -23.66 -0.03 -6.50
C VAL A 12 -22.86 -0.03 -7.79
N MET A 13 -21.98 -1.02 -7.94
CA MET A 13 -21.18 -1.22 -9.14
C MET A 13 -21.60 -2.51 -9.82
N VAL A 14 -21.56 -2.52 -11.13
CA VAL A 14 -21.79 -3.72 -11.96
C VAL A 14 -20.54 -3.88 -12.83
N GLY A 15 -19.92 -5.03 -12.74
CA GLY A 15 -18.77 -5.42 -13.54
C GLY A 15 -19.08 -6.54 -14.51
N ASP A 16 -18.04 -7.15 -15.02
CA ASP A 16 -18.12 -8.38 -15.81
C ASP A 16 -17.75 -9.62 -14.96
N ALA A 17 -17.49 -10.76 -15.60
CA ALA A 17 -17.12 -12.00 -14.90
C ALA A 17 -15.73 -11.98 -14.27
N ARG A 18 -14.93 -10.92 -14.47
CA ARG A 18 -13.51 -10.85 -14.07
C ARG A 18 -13.14 -9.60 -13.30
N SER A 19 -13.91 -8.53 -13.43
CA SER A 19 -13.56 -7.24 -12.84
C SER A 19 -14.77 -6.39 -12.52
N ILE A 20 -14.65 -5.58 -11.49
CA ILE A 20 -15.53 -4.46 -11.18
C ILE A 20 -14.68 -3.19 -11.13
N GLU A 21 -15.18 -2.12 -11.71
CA GLU A 21 -14.57 -0.80 -11.56
C GLU A 21 -15.05 -0.18 -10.26
N LEU A 22 -14.12 0.09 -9.35
CA LEU A 22 -14.40 0.86 -8.15
C LEU A 22 -14.49 2.35 -8.50
N PRO A 23 -15.34 3.14 -7.83
CA PRO A 23 -15.43 4.56 -8.10
C PRO A 23 -14.10 5.26 -7.89
N ASP A 24 -13.75 6.17 -8.78
CA ASP A 24 -12.63 7.10 -8.55
C ASP A 24 -13.07 8.15 -7.52
N TRP A 25 -12.76 7.90 -6.25
CA TRP A 25 -13.07 8.86 -5.19
C TRP A 25 -12.11 10.04 -5.12
N GLY A 26 -11.24 10.18 -6.12
CA GLY A 26 -10.12 11.10 -5.99
C GLY A 26 -9.25 10.75 -4.77
N ARG A 27 -8.09 11.32 -4.69
CA ARG A 27 -7.16 11.12 -3.57
C ARG A 27 -7.69 11.76 -2.29
N MET A 28 -8.71 11.17 -1.67
CA MET A 28 -8.99 11.49 -0.29
C MET A 28 -7.88 10.87 0.55
N ARG A 29 -6.92 11.68 0.95
CA ARG A 29 -5.99 11.32 2.01
C ARG A 29 -6.82 11.09 3.27
N ALA A 30 -7.28 9.86 3.46
CA ALA A 30 -7.70 9.44 4.80
C ALA A 30 -6.51 9.74 5.70
N GLY A 31 -6.70 10.52 6.77
CA GLY A 31 -5.61 10.86 7.68
C GLY A 31 -4.88 9.59 8.10
N ARG A 32 -3.57 9.70 8.38
CA ARG A 32 -2.75 8.57 8.81
C ARG A 32 -3.47 7.78 9.91
N GLY A 33 -3.46 6.46 9.81
CA GLY A 33 -4.09 5.57 10.80
C GLY A 33 -5.61 5.47 10.75
N ARG A 34 -6.28 6.01 9.72
CA ARG A 34 -7.74 5.89 9.57
C ARG A 34 -8.10 5.06 8.35
N LEU A 35 -9.09 4.20 8.53
CA LEU A 35 -9.78 3.50 7.46
C LEU A 35 -10.86 4.43 6.85
N ARG A 36 -11.31 4.09 5.65
CA ARG A 36 -12.23 4.94 4.87
C ARG A 36 -13.66 4.97 5.42
N GLY A 37 -14.03 4.05 6.27
CA GLY A 37 -15.41 3.91 6.77
C GLY A 37 -16.33 3.19 5.80
N LEU A 38 -15.78 2.49 4.80
CA LEU A 38 -16.49 1.73 3.78
C LEU A 38 -15.97 0.30 3.70
N ARG A 39 -16.87 -0.65 3.50
CA ARG A 39 -16.55 -2.02 3.11
C ARG A 39 -17.01 -2.29 1.69
N CYS A 40 -16.22 -3.01 0.92
CA CYS A 40 -16.60 -3.49 -0.40
C CYS A 40 -17.15 -4.89 -0.27
N ILE A 41 -18.35 -5.12 -0.83
CA ILE A 41 -18.95 -6.45 -0.95
C ILE A 41 -19.20 -6.68 -2.43
N HIS A 42 -18.61 -7.71 -3.01
CA HIS A 42 -18.77 -8.05 -4.42
C HIS A 42 -18.95 -9.57 -4.58
N THR A 43 -19.28 -10.00 -5.78
CA THR A 43 -19.49 -11.41 -6.08
C THR A 43 -18.37 -11.94 -6.95
N HIS A 44 -17.88 -13.14 -6.65
CA HIS A 44 -17.03 -13.92 -7.54
C HIS A 44 -17.83 -15.01 -8.24
N VAL A 45 -17.62 -15.14 -9.55
CA VAL A 45 -18.25 -16.21 -10.33
C VAL A 45 -17.51 -17.51 -10.05
N GLY A 46 -18.22 -18.52 -9.54
CA GLY A 46 -17.62 -19.76 -9.09
C GLY A 46 -17.12 -19.69 -7.64
N ASP A 47 -16.26 -20.63 -7.26
CA ASP A 47 -15.76 -20.80 -5.89
C ASP A 47 -14.36 -20.17 -5.72
N GLU A 48 -14.18 -18.94 -6.20
CA GLU A 48 -12.91 -18.23 -6.11
C GLU A 48 -12.90 -17.32 -4.85
N PRO A 49 -11.94 -17.51 -3.91
CA PRO A 49 -11.80 -16.64 -2.76
C PRO A 49 -11.29 -15.25 -3.17
N LEU A 50 -11.05 -14.36 -2.19
CA LEU A 50 -10.42 -13.07 -2.43
C LEU A 50 -9.10 -13.21 -3.18
N THR A 51 -8.95 -12.43 -4.24
CA THR A 51 -7.76 -12.38 -5.09
C THR A 51 -6.71 -11.39 -4.53
N ARG A 52 -5.52 -11.38 -5.12
CA ARG A 52 -4.51 -10.37 -4.79
C ARG A 52 -4.95 -8.97 -5.20
N ASP A 53 -5.67 -8.83 -6.29
CA ASP A 53 -6.20 -7.54 -6.74
C ASP A 53 -7.19 -6.99 -5.70
N ASP A 54 -8.07 -7.82 -5.14
CA ASP A 54 -8.99 -7.42 -4.07
C ASP A 54 -8.24 -6.95 -2.82
N LEU A 55 -7.17 -7.64 -2.43
CA LEU A 55 -6.35 -7.25 -1.28
C LEU A 55 -5.55 -5.97 -1.55
N THR A 56 -5.14 -5.75 -2.78
CA THR A 56 -4.49 -4.52 -3.20
C THR A 56 -5.46 -3.35 -3.14
N ASP A 57 -6.67 -3.51 -3.64
CA ASP A 57 -7.72 -2.50 -3.57
C ASP A 57 -8.15 -2.22 -2.13
N LEU A 58 -8.24 -3.25 -1.28
CA LEU A 58 -8.44 -3.11 0.17
C LEU A 58 -7.41 -2.16 0.79
N ALA A 59 -6.13 -2.33 0.44
CA ALA A 59 -5.02 -1.53 0.98
C ALA A 59 -4.96 -0.12 0.37
N LEU A 60 -5.06 0.01 -0.96
CA LEU A 60 -5.04 1.28 -1.67
C LEU A 60 -6.16 2.22 -1.25
N LEU A 61 -7.35 1.67 -1.15
CA LEU A 61 -8.56 2.41 -0.81
C LEU A 61 -8.76 2.53 0.70
N ARG A 62 -7.92 1.88 1.50
CA ARG A 62 -8.02 1.81 2.98
C ARG A 62 -9.43 1.43 3.43
N LEU A 63 -10.02 0.45 2.76
CA LEU A 63 -11.36 -0.01 3.10
C LEU A 63 -11.38 -0.66 4.47
N ASP A 64 -12.52 -0.60 5.14
CA ASP A 64 -12.73 -1.27 6.42
C ASP A 64 -12.65 -2.80 6.25
N ALA A 65 -13.22 -3.31 5.17
CA ALA A 65 -13.12 -4.72 4.78
C ALA A 65 -13.39 -4.90 3.28
N MET A 66 -12.86 -6.01 2.74
CA MET A 66 -13.18 -6.54 1.42
C MET A 66 -13.88 -7.89 1.59
N VAL A 67 -15.01 -8.08 0.94
CA VAL A 67 -15.82 -9.30 1.02
C VAL A 67 -16.16 -9.79 -0.38
N ALA A 68 -15.73 -10.99 -0.72
CA ALA A 68 -16.15 -11.70 -1.93
C ALA A 68 -17.19 -12.77 -1.56
N VAL A 69 -18.35 -12.74 -2.18
CA VAL A 69 -19.37 -13.77 -2.05
C VAL A 69 -19.28 -14.65 -3.30
N THR A 70 -18.92 -15.92 -3.11
CA THR A 70 -18.84 -16.88 -4.21
C THR A 70 -20.24 -17.25 -4.70
N THR A 71 -20.34 -17.79 -5.92
CA THR A 71 -21.59 -18.23 -6.50
C THR A 71 -21.52 -19.73 -6.84
N THR A 72 -22.62 -20.45 -6.56
CA THR A 72 -22.75 -21.84 -7.00
C THR A 72 -23.03 -21.93 -8.51
N ALA A 73 -22.96 -23.13 -9.06
CA ALA A 73 -23.28 -23.37 -10.46
C ALA A 73 -24.73 -22.96 -10.84
N GLU A 74 -25.64 -22.98 -9.87
CA GLU A 74 -27.03 -22.58 -10.02
C GLU A 74 -27.22 -21.05 -9.83
N GLY A 75 -26.16 -20.29 -9.58
CA GLY A 75 -26.20 -18.85 -9.37
C GLY A 75 -26.67 -18.42 -7.99
N LEU A 76 -26.67 -19.32 -7.01
CA LEU A 76 -26.99 -19.01 -5.62
C LEU A 76 -25.74 -18.56 -4.86
N PRO A 77 -25.92 -17.76 -3.77
CA PRO A 77 -24.78 -17.37 -2.94
C PRO A 77 -24.09 -18.59 -2.31
N GLY A 78 -22.78 -18.66 -2.45
CA GLY A 78 -21.92 -19.63 -1.78
C GLY A 78 -21.34 -19.08 -0.47
N LEU A 79 -20.03 -19.23 -0.28
CA LEU A 79 -19.33 -18.71 0.91
C LEU A 79 -18.97 -17.24 0.73
N ALA A 80 -18.97 -16.52 1.82
CA ALA A 80 -18.39 -15.18 1.91
C ALA A 80 -16.97 -15.28 2.45
N HIS A 81 -16.01 -14.80 1.69
CA HIS A 81 -14.61 -14.65 2.05
C HIS A 81 -14.36 -13.19 2.39
N ALA A 82 -13.97 -12.90 3.61
CA ALA A 82 -13.76 -11.54 4.06
C ALA A 82 -12.31 -11.33 4.52
N ALA A 83 -11.80 -10.13 4.27
CA ALA A 83 -10.49 -9.70 4.72
C ALA A 83 -10.51 -8.26 5.21
N ALA A 84 -9.63 -7.96 6.18
CA ALA A 84 -9.41 -6.64 6.73
C ALA A 84 -7.91 -6.35 6.87
N LEU A 85 -7.53 -5.08 6.83
CA LEU A 85 -6.14 -4.67 7.03
C LEU A 85 -5.72 -4.81 8.48
N ARG A 86 -4.48 -5.22 8.69
CA ARG A 86 -3.83 -5.27 10.01
C ARG A 86 -2.70 -4.25 10.10
N PRO A 87 -2.51 -3.61 11.24
CA PRO A 87 -1.30 -2.84 11.49
C PRO A 87 -0.06 -3.74 11.50
N ALA A 88 1.14 -3.16 11.44
CA ALA A 88 2.37 -3.91 11.55
C ALA A 88 2.36 -4.77 12.82
N ASN A 89 2.66 -6.04 12.66
CA ASN A 89 2.65 -7.04 13.72
C ASN A 89 3.89 -7.94 13.63
N ALA A 90 4.13 -8.74 14.66
CA ALA A 90 5.29 -9.62 14.73
C ALA A 90 5.31 -10.70 13.64
N ASP A 91 4.14 -11.09 13.15
CA ASP A 91 3.98 -12.14 12.14
C ASP A 91 4.21 -11.62 10.71
N GLY A 92 4.25 -10.30 10.52
CA GLY A 92 4.44 -9.65 9.22
C GLY A 92 3.21 -9.73 8.29
N GLU A 93 2.08 -10.24 8.79
CA GLU A 93 0.85 -10.36 8.01
C GLU A 93 0.09 -9.02 7.97
N ALA A 94 -0.06 -8.46 6.77
CA ALA A 94 -0.74 -7.18 6.55
C ALA A 94 -2.27 -7.30 6.43
N VAL A 95 -2.76 -8.50 6.20
CA VAL A 95 -4.18 -8.79 5.99
C VAL A 95 -4.61 -9.92 6.91
N GLU A 96 -5.74 -9.73 7.55
CA GLU A 96 -6.45 -10.78 8.28
C GLU A 96 -7.57 -11.33 7.41
N HIS A 97 -7.56 -12.63 7.19
CA HIS A 97 -8.66 -13.35 6.55
C HIS A 97 -9.60 -13.88 7.63
N LEU A 98 -10.87 -13.55 7.51
CA LEU A 98 -11.89 -14.12 8.37
C LEU A 98 -12.28 -15.53 7.89
N GLU A 99 -12.75 -16.38 8.82
CA GLU A 99 -13.20 -17.72 8.47
C GLU A 99 -14.35 -17.65 7.45
N PRO A 100 -14.23 -18.34 6.31
CA PRO A 100 -15.28 -18.32 5.30
C PRO A 100 -16.58 -18.96 5.83
N ALA A 101 -17.70 -18.27 5.64
CA ALA A 101 -19.00 -18.77 6.07
C ALA A 101 -20.11 -18.37 5.07
N PRO A 102 -21.24 -19.09 5.03
CA PRO A 102 -22.40 -18.63 4.31
C PRO A 102 -22.80 -17.21 4.78
N PRO A 103 -23.20 -16.28 3.88
CA PRO A 103 -23.50 -14.90 4.26
C PRO A 103 -24.52 -14.77 5.40
N ALA A 104 -25.49 -15.69 5.47
CA ALA A 104 -26.51 -15.72 6.53
C ALA A 104 -25.99 -16.19 7.90
N GLN A 105 -24.78 -16.74 7.95
CA GLN A 105 -24.13 -17.26 9.17
C GLN A 105 -22.96 -16.39 9.64
N LEU A 106 -22.68 -15.28 8.95
CA LEU A 106 -21.68 -14.32 9.37
C LEU A 106 -22.19 -13.59 10.63
N ASP A 107 -21.78 -14.10 11.79
CA ASP A 107 -22.07 -13.48 13.11
C ASP A 107 -20.86 -12.65 13.54
N LEU A 108 -20.73 -11.44 13.00
CA LEU A 108 -19.65 -10.51 13.30
C LEU A 108 -20.24 -9.15 13.70
N ASP A 109 -19.96 -8.70 14.92
CA ASP A 109 -20.16 -7.28 15.26
C ASP A 109 -19.11 -6.44 14.51
N PHE A 110 -19.44 -6.13 13.26
CA PHE A 110 -18.54 -5.40 12.36
C PHE A 110 -18.11 -4.04 12.92
N ARG A 111 -18.97 -3.35 13.68
CA ARG A 111 -18.64 -2.05 14.27
C ARG A 111 -17.61 -2.19 15.40
N ALA A 112 -17.76 -3.19 16.25
CA ALA A 112 -16.79 -3.48 17.30
C ALA A 112 -15.45 -3.90 16.68
N PHE A 113 -15.45 -4.81 15.70
CA PHE A 113 -14.29 -5.28 14.99
C PHE A 113 -13.48 -4.12 14.35
N ILE A 114 -14.15 -3.22 13.62
CA ILE A 114 -13.46 -2.11 12.96
C ILE A 114 -12.97 -1.06 13.96
N ARG A 115 -13.70 -0.82 15.05
CA ARG A 115 -13.23 0.09 16.12
C ARG A 115 -11.93 -0.40 16.74
N GLU A 116 -11.86 -1.67 17.09
CA GLU A 116 -10.64 -2.29 17.61
C GLU A 116 -9.47 -2.14 16.63
N ARG A 117 -9.72 -2.38 15.33
CA ARG A 117 -8.74 -2.25 14.27
C ARG A 117 -8.24 -0.81 14.10
N GLU A 118 -9.13 0.18 14.15
CA GLU A 118 -8.74 1.60 14.08
C GLU A 118 -7.96 2.04 15.33
N GLU A 119 -8.30 1.53 16.50
CA GLU A 119 -7.53 1.81 17.73
C GLU A 119 -6.12 1.24 17.66
N GLU A 120 -5.93 0.06 17.07
CA GLU A 120 -4.60 -0.52 16.81
C GLU A 120 -3.79 0.30 15.81
N LEU A 121 -4.39 0.68 14.67
CA LEU A 121 -3.76 1.53 13.66
C LEU A 121 -3.42 2.92 14.22
N ALA A 122 -4.30 3.51 15.02
CA ALA A 122 -4.08 4.80 15.67
C ALA A 122 -2.94 4.74 16.70
N ARG A 123 -2.84 3.68 17.48
CA ARG A 123 -1.72 3.49 18.42
C ARG A 123 -0.39 3.43 17.69
N GLN A 124 -0.33 2.74 16.56
CA GLN A 124 0.89 2.65 15.75
C GLN A 124 1.28 4.00 15.15
N SER A 125 0.30 4.80 14.70
CA SER A 125 0.59 6.12 14.14
C SER A 125 0.90 7.19 15.21
N GLN A 126 0.37 7.05 16.43
CA GLN A 126 0.63 7.98 17.55
C GLN A 126 2.03 7.82 18.16
N THR A 127 2.67 6.67 18.01
CA THR A 127 4.08 6.48 18.40
C THR A 127 5.05 7.30 17.54
N ARG A 128 4.55 7.90 16.45
CA ARG A 128 5.30 8.77 15.57
C ARG A 128 5.21 10.21 16.04
N GLU A 129 6.30 10.73 16.59
CA GLU A 129 6.40 12.14 17.04
C GLU A 129 6.13 13.12 15.89
N VAL A 130 5.49 14.25 16.22
CA VAL A 130 5.35 15.37 15.28
C VAL A 130 6.74 15.88 14.92
N GLY A 131 7.12 15.76 13.65
CA GLY A 131 8.48 16.09 13.18
C GLY A 131 9.41 14.90 13.03
N ALA A 132 8.91 13.66 13.20
CA ALA A 132 9.68 12.45 12.90
C ALA A 132 10.16 12.43 11.43
N ALA A 133 11.29 11.76 11.19
CA ALA A 133 11.82 11.54 9.85
C ALA A 133 10.77 10.93 8.90
N GLU A 134 10.80 11.30 7.62
CA GLU A 134 10.01 10.62 6.60
C GLU A 134 10.41 9.15 6.54
N ARG A 135 9.44 8.26 6.40
CA ARG A 135 9.68 6.82 6.33
C ARG A 135 9.60 6.34 4.88
N ALA A 136 10.54 5.52 4.47
CA ALA A 136 10.62 5.05 3.10
C ALA A 136 10.77 3.54 2.99
N ILE A 137 10.23 2.99 1.88
CA ILE A 137 10.62 1.68 1.36
C ILE A 137 11.62 1.92 0.24
N LEU A 138 12.76 1.21 0.29
CA LEU A 138 13.69 1.16 -0.83
C LEU A 138 13.28 0.06 -1.81
N VAL A 139 13.34 0.36 -3.09
CA VAL A 139 13.03 -0.61 -4.16
C VAL A 139 14.22 -0.72 -5.11
N SER A 140 14.73 -1.94 -5.29
CA SER A 140 15.75 -2.23 -6.29
C SER A 140 15.27 -3.29 -7.27
N VAL A 141 15.23 -2.91 -8.56
CA VAL A 141 14.86 -3.82 -9.65
C VAL A 141 16.08 -4.09 -10.51
N THR A 142 16.55 -5.33 -10.53
CA THR A 142 17.80 -5.69 -11.18
C THR A 142 17.57 -6.56 -12.41
N ALA A 143 18.34 -6.27 -13.46
CA ALA A 143 18.41 -7.08 -14.66
C ALA A 143 19.85 -7.55 -14.85
N GLY A 144 20.11 -8.86 -14.71
CA GLY A 144 21.41 -9.46 -15.01
C GLY A 144 22.59 -9.09 -14.09
N ARG A 145 22.36 -8.42 -12.95
CA ARG A 145 23.41 -8.06 -11.97
C ARG A 145 23.71 -9.21 -11.01
N ARG A 146 24.93 -9.23 -10.48
CA ARG A 146 25.33 -10.20 -9.44
C ARG A 146 24.73 -9.84 -8.09
N PRO A 147 24.36 -10.81 -7.23
CA PRO A 147 23.77 -10.54 -5.91
C PRO A 147 24.62 -9.59 -5.03
N TYR A 148 25.94 -9.77 -5.03
CA TYR A 148 26.85 -8.92 -4.26
C TYR A 148 26.81 -7.44 -4.64
N ASP A 149 26.68 -7.14 -5.93
CA ASP A 149 26.60 -5.76 -6.42
C ASP A 149 25.31 -5.08 -5.94
N ILE A 150 24.24 -5.86 -5.73
CA ILE A 150 22.93 -5.40 -5.28
C ILE A 150 22.99 -4.99 -3.80
N GLU A 151 23.58 -5.81 -2.94
CA GLU A 151 23.73 -5.51 -1.50
C GLU A 151 24.50 -4.22 -1.28
N MET A 152 25.66 -4.08 -1.93
CA MET A 152 26.48 -2.88 -1.83
C MET A 152 25.74 -1.61 -2.29
N GLN A 153 24.98 -1.69 -3.39
CA GLN A 153 24.17 -0.56 -3.89
C GLN A 153 23.03 -0.20 -2.94
N LEU A 154 22.38 -1.20 -2.35
CA LEU A 154 21.32 -0.97 -1.36
C LEU A 154 21.87 -0.34 -0.08
N ASP A 155 23.05 -0.74 0.36
CA ASP A 155 23.67 -0.15 1.54
C ASP A 155 24.08 1.31 1.28
N GLU A 156 24.61 1.61 0.10
CA GLU A 156 24.85 2.99 -0.32
C GLU A 156 23.55 3.82 -0.36
N LEU A 157 22.47 3.25 -0.91
CA LEU A 157 21.18 3.94 -0.98
C LEU A 157 20.58 4.18 0.42
N LYS A 158 20.75 3.25 1.37
CA LYS A 158 20.36 3.45 2.78
C LYS A 158 21.12 4.62 3.42
N GLU A 159 22.42 4.74 3.15
CA GLU A 159 23.23 5.84 3.66
C GLU A 159 22.82 7.18 3.03
N LEU A 160 22.47 7.21 1.76
CA LEU A 160 21.90 8.40 1.11
C LEU A 160 20.56 8.79 1.75
N ALA A 161 19.66 7.83 1.96
CA ALA A 161 18.38 8.07 2.61
C ALA A 161 18.57 8.64 4.03
N ARG A 162 19.47 8.06 4.82
CA ARG A 162 19.83 8.56 6.14
C ARG A 162 20.37 9.99 6.09
N SER A 163 21.22 10.29 5.11
CA SER A 163 21.76 11.64 4.90
C SER A 163 20.70 12.66 4.51
N ALA A 164 19.61 12.22 3.88
CA ALA A 164 18.43 13.04 3.57
C ALA A 164 17.46 13.16 4.77
N GLY A 165 17.75 12.55 5.92
CA GLY A 165 16.86 12.52 7.08
C GLY A 165 15.65 11.60 6.90
N VAL A 166 15.77 10.59 6.04
CA VAL A 166 14.74 9.58 5.74
C VAL A 166 15.05 8.29 6.48
N GLU A 167 14.06 7.75 7.20
CA GLU A 167 14.11 6.45 7.85
C GLU A 167 13.74 5.35 6.85
N VAL A 168 14.64 4.41 6.59
CA VAL A 168 14.36 3.24 5.76
C VAL A 168 13.75 2.15 6.62
N VAL A 169 12.47 1.82 6.37
CA VAL A 169 11.73 0.85 7.17
C VAL A 169 11.64 -0.53 6.52
N ASP A 170 11.77 -0.61 5.19
CA ASP A 170 11.75 -1.88 4.46
C ASP A 170 12.52 -1.77 3.15
N VAL A 171 12.90 -2.93 2.59
CA VAL A 171 13.60 -3.04 1.31
C VAL A 171 12.93 -4.10 0.45
N VAL A 172 12.53 -3.72 -0.75
CA VAL A 172 11.93 -4.62 -1.73
C VAL A 172 12.89 -4.79 -2.91
N THR A 173 13.29 -6.02 -3.18
CA THR A 173 14.14 -6.34 -4.33
C THR A 173 13.37 -7.19 -5.33
N GLN A 174 13.61 -6.96 -6.62
CA GLN A 174 13.09 -7.81 -7.68
C GLN A 174 14.15 -8.05 -8.74
N HIS A 175 14.36 -9.31 -9.07
CA HIS A 175 15.18 -9.70 -10.21
C HIS A 175 14.28 -9.99 -11.41
N ARG A 176 14.54 -9.36 -12.57
CA ARG A 176 13.81 -9.58 -13.81
C ARG A 176 14.77 -9.66 -14.99
N PRO A 177 14.50 -10.54 -15.99
CA PRO A 177 15.29 -10.55 -17.23
C PRO A 177 15.17 -9.24 -18.03
N ARG A 178 13.99 -8.61 -17.95
CA ARG A 178 13.70 -7.31 -18.56
C ARG A 178 12.86 -6.47 -17.61
N VAL A 179 13.23 -5.21 -17.50
CA VAL A 179 12.51 -4.21 -16.71
C VAL A 179 11.22 -3.82 -17.44
N ASP A 180 10.15 -3.62 -16.68
CA ASP A 180 8.90 -3.11 -17.26
C ASP A 180 9.06 -1.65 -17.70
N PRO A 181 8.77 -1.31 -18.98
CA PRO A 181 8.97 0.05 -19.48
C PRO A 181 8.02 1.08 -18.86
N LYS A 182 6.86 0.67 -18.32
CA LYS A 182 5.84 1.57 -17.75
C LYS A 182 5.95 1.74 -16.23
N LEU A 183 6.34 0.66 -15.53
CA LEU A 183 6.29 0.60 -14.07
C LEU A 183 7.63 0.23 -13.42
N MET A 184 8.68 -0.05 -14.20
CA MET A 184 9.97 -0.52 -13.70
C MET A 184 9.87 -1.89 -12.99
N ILE A 185 8.90 -2.09 -12.15
CA ILE A 185 8.63 -3.27 -11.31
C ILE A 185 7.48 -4.12 -11.91
N GLY A 186 7.44 -5.41 -11.62
CA GLY A 186 6.34 -6.28 -12.07
C GLY A 186 5.07 -6.05 -11.25
N SER A 187 3.88 -6.31 -11.87
CA SER A 187 2.58 -6.07 -11.26
C SER A 187 2.44 -6.74 -9.88
N GLY A 188 2.67 -8.05 -9.77
CA GLY A 188 2.53 -8.76 -8.50
C GLY A 188 3.49 -8.27 -7.40
N ARG A 189 4.68 -7.75 -7.77
CA ARG A 189 5.58 -7.14 -6.78
C ARG A 189 5.14 -5.72 -6.42
N LEU A 190 4.50 -5.01 -7.36
CA LEU A 190 3.90 -3.71 -7.08
C LEU A 190 2.72 -3.83 -6.10
N GLU A 191 1.86 -4.82 -6.28
CA GLU A 191 0.76 -5.14 -5.37
C GLU A 191 1.28 -5.44 -3.95
N GLU A 192 2.32 -6.26 -3.84
CA GLU A 192 2.99 -6.52 -2.56
C GLU A 192 3.56 -5.23 -1.94
N LEU A 193 4.15 -4.36 -2.76
CA LEU A 193 4.69 -3.08 -2.31
C LEU A 193 3.59 -2.15 -1.76
N VAL A 194 2.39 -2.13 -2.36
CA VAL A 194 1.23 -1.39 -1.86
C VAL A 194 0.85 -1.84 -0.45
N ILE A 195 0.71 -3.15 -0.27
CA ILE A 195 0.31 -3.74 1.02
C ILE A 195 1.38 -3.46 2.09
N ARG A 196 2.66 -3.64 1.78
CA ARG A 196 3.79 -3.33 2.68
C ARG A 196 3.86 -1.86 3.04
N ALA A 197 3.61 -0.98 2.07
CA ALA A 197 3.60 0.46 2.27
C ALA A 197 2.50 0.91 3.23
N PHE A 198 1.32 0.31 3.11
CA PHE A 198 0.23 0.53 4.08
C PHE A 198 0.64 0.04 5.48
N GLN A 199 1.12 -1.20 5.60
CA GLN A 199 1.48 -1.84 6.87
C GLN A 199 2.58 -1.07 7.60
N SER A 200 3.56 -0.59 6.87
CA SER A 200 4.71 0.13 7.43
C SER A 200 4.47 1.64 7.60
N ASP A 201 3.30 2.15 7.25
CA ASP A 201 2.94 3.59 7.30
C ASP A 201 4.04 4.48 6.74
N VAL A 202 4.43 4.24 5.47
CA VAL A 202 5.50 4.98 4.80
C VAL A 202 5.00 6.23 4.09
N ASP A 203 5.90 7.19 3.92
CA ASP A 203 5.62 8.46 3.27
C ASP A 203 6.03 8.48 1.80
N LEU A 204 7.04 7.70 1.47
CA LEU A 204 7.60 7.67 0.12
C LEU A 204 8.22 6.31 -0.22
N VAL A 205 8.40 6.09 -1.51
CA VAL A 205 9.14 4.95 -2.06
C VAL A 205 10.34 5.48 -2.85
N ILE A 206 11.52 4.93 -2.59
CA ILE A 206 12.78 5.32 -3.21
C ILE A 206 13.26 4.18 -4.11
N PHE A 207 13.37 4.43 -5.42
CA PHE A 207 13.94 3.49 -6.37
C PHE A 207 15.46 3.69 -6.51
N ASP A 208 16.20 2.59 -6.48
CA ASP A 208 17.65 2.59 -6.74
C ASP A 208 17.97 2.96 -8.20
N GLN A 209 17.12 2.57 -9.14
CA GLN A 209 17.26 2.89 -10.55
C GLN A 209 16.63 4.25 -10.88
N ASN A 210 17.24 4.96 -11.86
CA ASN A 210 16.66 6.18 -12.39
C ASN A 210 15.33 5.88 -13.09
N LEU A 211 14.31 6.66 -12.74
CA LEU A 211 12.97 6.56 -13.32
C LEU A 211 12.78 7.60 -14.43
N THR A 212 12.13 7.22 -15.50
CA THR A 212 11.60 8.22 -16.42
C THR A 212 10.43 8.98 -15.74
N PRO A 213 10.13 10.22 -16.15
CA PRO A 213 9.01 10.98 -15.59
C PRO A 213 7.68 10.24 -15.68
N THR A 214 7.47 9.46 -16.74
CA THR A 214 6.28 8.63 -16.94
C THR A 214 6.23 7.47 -15.94
N GLN A 215 7.35 6.79 -15.70
CA GLN A 215 7.43 5.73 -14.70
C GLN A 215 7.18 6.26 -13.30
N ALA A 216 7.82 7.37 -12.93
CA ALA A 216 7.63 7.99 -11.61
C ALA A 216 6.17 8.36 -11.37
N ARG A 217 5.50 8.96 -12.38
CA ARG A 217 4.07 9.30 -12.32
C ARG A 217 3.21 8.05 -12.17
N ASN A 218 3.38 7.06 -13.04
CA ASN A 218 2.59 5.84 -13.02
C ASN A 218 2.72 5.09 -11.69
N LEU A 219 3.93 5.04 -11.13
CA LEU A 219 4.19 4.44 -9.82
C LEU A 219 3.53 5.24 -8.69
N ALA A 220 3.67 6.57 -8.69
CA ALA A 220 3.06 7.43 -7.68
C ALA A 220 1.52 7.33 -7.70
N GLU A 221 0.92 7.23 -8.89
CA GLU A 221 -0.52 7.01 -9.06
C GLU A 221 -0.97 5.64 -8.55
N ARG A 222 -0.18 4.59 -8.80
CA ARG A 222 -0.51 3.22 -8.36
C ARG A 222 -0.28 2.98 -6.88
N LEU A 223 0.72 3.61 -6.28
CA LEU A 223 1.07 3.45 -4.87
C LEU A 223 0.32 4.43 -3.97
N ASP A 224 -0.25 5.49 -4.53
CA ASP A 224 -0.77 6.68 -3.80
C ASP A 224 0.26 7.29 -2.83
N LEU A 225 1.55 7.20 -3.18
CA LEU A 225 2.68 7.68 -2.39
C LEU A 225 3.61 8.54 -3.25
N ARG A 226 4.43 9.36 -2.58
CA ARG A 226 5.54 10.03 -3.24
C ARG A 226 6.56 8.98 -3.70
N VAL A 227 6.94 9.04 -4.99
CA VAL A 227 7.95 8.18 -5.58
C VAL A 227 9.10 9.04 -6.05
N ILE A 228 10.30 8.73 -5.61
CA ILE A 228 11.54 9.36 -6.07
C ILE A 228 12.55 8.27 -6.46
N ASP A 229 13.53 8.68 -7.23
CA ASP A 229 14.66 7.83 -7.57
C ASP A 229 15.94 8.29 -6.85
N ARG A 230 17.02 7.54 -7.06
CA ARG A 230 18.33 7.84 -6.47
C ARG A 230 18.82 9.26 -6.83
N THR A 231 18.61 9.69 -8.08
CA THR A 231 19.05 11.03 -8.53
C THR A 231 18.28 12.13 -7.81
N GLN A 232 16.96 12.00 -7.67
CA GLN A 232 16.13 12.94 -6.95
C GLN A 232 16.50 13.00 -5.45
N LEU A 233 16.77 11.84 -4.83
CA LEU A 233 17.23 11.77 -3.43
C LEU A 233 18.53 12.56 -3.24
N ILE A 234 19.50 12.41 -4.12
CA ILE A 234 20.76 13.15 -4.08
C ILE A 234 20.52 14.67 -4.23
N LEU A 235 19.63 15.07 -5.14
CA LEU A 235 19.27 16.47 -5.31
C LEU A 235 18.59 17.04 -4.05
N ASP A 236 17.73 16.27 -3.40
CA ASP A 236 17.07 16.67 -2.14
C ASP A 236 18.11 16.88 -1.01
N ILE A 237 19.14 16.02 -0.92
CA ILE A 237 20.27 16.21 0.03
C ILE A 237 21.02 17.53 -0.26
N PHE A 238 21.33 17.81 -1.52
CA PHE A 238 22.01 19.06 -1.88
C PHE A 238 21.16 20.29 -1.56
N ALA A 239 19.85 20.23 -1.86
CA ALA A 239 18.93 21.35 -1.57
C ALA A 239 18.81 21.61 -0.06
N GLN A 240 18.77 20.57 0.78
CA GLN A 240 18.78 20.72 2.24
C GLN A 240 20.09 21.33 2.75
N ASN A 241 21.23 20.88 2.23
CA ASN A 241 22.54 21.41 2.61
C ASN A 241 22.75 22.87 2.16
N ALA A 242 22.19 23.28 1.02
CA ALA A 242 22.22 24.67 0.55
C ALA A 242 21.43 25.58 1.50
N LYS A 243 20.21 25.19 1.87
CA LYS A 243 19.38 25.96 2.83
C LYS A 243 20.04 26.16 4.19
N THR A 244 20.74 25.15 4.69
CA THR A 244 21.46 25.25 5.98
C THR A 244 22.69 26.13 5.89
N ARG A 245 23.36 26.23 4.75
CA ARG A 245 24.50 27.15 4.53
C ARG A 245 24.06 28.61 4.41
N ASP A 246 22.99 28.87 3.65
CA ASP A 246 22.43 30.24 3.53
C ASP A 246 21.87 30.71 4.86
N GLY A 247 21.24 29.86 5.65
CA GLY A 247 20.79 30.19 7.00
C GLY A 247 21.94 30.51 7.97
N LYS A 248 23.11 29.89 7.82
CA LYS A 248 24.31 30.21 8.62
C LYS A 248 24.97 31.54 8.22
N LEU A 249 24.92 31.87 6.93
CA LEU A 249 25.46 33.16 6.43
C LEU A 249 24.59 34.38 6.77
N GLN A 250 23.33 34.18 7.15
CA GLN A 250 22.42 35.24 7.58
C GLN A 250 22.51 35.57 9.09
N VAL A 251 23.19 34.72 9.87
CA VAL A 251 23.31 34.84 11.34
C VAL A 251 24.70 35.38 11.77
N GLU A 252 25.69 35.46 10.86
CA GLU A 252 26.97 36.20 11.05
C GLU A 252 26.88 37.60 10.49
#